data_6b63d3ef05343507ae32d35b96d89d2f
#
_entry.id   6b63d3ef05343507ae32d35b96d89d2f
#
_cell.length_a   1.000
_cell.length_b   1.000
_cell.length_c   1.000
_cell.angle_alpha   90.00
_cell.angle_beta   90.00
_cell.angle_gamma   90.00
#
_symmetry.space_group_name_H-M   'P 1'
#
loop_
_entity.id
_entity.type
_entity.pdbx_description
1 polymer ?
#
loop_
_entity_poly.entity_id
_entity_poly.type
_entity_poly.pdbx_seq_one_letter_code
_entity_poly.pdbx_strand_id
1 'polypeptide(L)'
;MTKQIPAMVLAAVLLSACSQTAATFPEGEWIDLTHDFSEDTIYWVTAEPFKRSTVFEGQNPAGFYYSAYNFSGAEHGGTHLDAPIHFAEGRKTADQISLDQLIGSGVKIDVSTKASADRDHLISVDDIVEWERRYGEIPVGAIVLFETGFGKHWPDAKLYLGTGQKGPDAVKDLSFPGLHPDAAAWLVRERSPKAVGIDTASIDRGRSTDFQAHVNLMTNNIPAFENVANLDKLPARGFHVVALPMKIKGGSGGPLRIAALVSTK
;
A
#
# COMPACT_ATOMS: atom_id res chain seq x y z
N MET A 1 -71.76 -5.85 -55.60
CA MET A 1 -71.65 -5.72 -54.13
C MET A 1 -70.34 -6.39 -53.68
N THR A 2 -69.28 -5.66 -53.60
CA THR A 2 -67.95 -6.15 -53.25
C THR A 2 -67.66 -5.77 -51.79
N LYS A 3 -67.55 -6.77 -50.92
CA LYS A 3 -67.23 -6.59 -49.51
C LYS A 3 -65.71 -6.42 -49.36
N GLN A 4 -65.28 -5.25 -48.88
CA GLN A 4 -63.92 -5.00 -48.45
C GLN A 4 -63.71 -5.56 -47.04
N ILE A 5 -62.64 -6.37 -46.87
CA ILE A 5 -62.16 -6.86 -45.58
C ILE A 5 -61.08 -5.87 -45.06
N PRO A 6 -61.15 -5.35 -43.84
CA PRO A 6 -60.11 -4.50 -43.35
C PRO A 6 -58.87 -5.29 -42.90
N ALA A 7 -57.71 -4.88 -43.35
CA ALA A 7 -56.40 -5.44 -42.92
C ALA A 7 -56.11 -4.98 -41.50
N MET A 8 -55.99 -5.91 -40.61
CA MET A 8 -55.58 -5.72 -39.18
C MET A 8 -54.05 -5.62 -39.14
N VAL A 9 -53.52 -4.43 -38.90
CA VAL A 9 -52.07 -4.22 -38.72
C VAL A 9 -51.70 -4.63 -37.29
N LEU A 10 -51.01 -5.74 -37.15
CA LEU A 10 -50.47 -6.24 -35.89
C LEU A 10 -49.16 -5.48 -35.60
N ALA A 11 -49.20 -4.48 -34.68
CA ALA A 11 -48.02 -3.80 -34.20
C ALA A 11 -47.29 -4.70 -33.21
N ALA A 12 -46.15 -5.28 -33.61
CA ALA A 12 -45.25 -6.00 -32.72
C ALA A 12 -44.47 -4.97 -31.90
N VAL A 13 -44.80 -4.86 -30.62
CA VAL A 13 -44.01 -4.07 -29.62
C VAL A 13 -42.79 -4.93 -29.25
N LEU A 14 -41.62 -4.61 -29.78
CA LEU A 14 -40.35 -5.13 -29.38
C LEU A 14 -40.00 -4.55 -28.01
N LEU A 15 -40.26 -5.29 -26.93
CA LEU A 15 -39.73 -5.05 -25.60
C LEU A 15 -38.22 -5.35 -25.62
N SER A 16 -37.40 -4.31 -25.82
CA SER A 16 -35.97 -4.38 -25.55
C SER A 16 -35.82 -4.54 -24.03
N ALA A 17 -35.63 -5.79 -23.58
CA ALA A 17 -35.19 -6.06 -22.23
C ALA A 17 -33.72 -5.55 -22.11
N CYS A 18 -33.54 -4.36 -21.56
CA CYS A 18 -32.24 -3.94 -21.03
C CYS A 18 -31.87 -4.93 -19.92
N SER A 19 -31.09 -5.94 -20.27
CA SER A 19 -30.41 -6.79 -19.29
C SER A 19 -29.38 -5.92 -18.57
N GLN A 20 -29.77 -5.33 -17.44
CA GLN A 20 -28.81 -4.78 -16.50
C GLN A 20 -28.01 -5.97 -15.97
N THR A 21 -26.81 -6.17 -16.51
CA THR A 21 -25.82 -7.02 -15.83
C THR A 21 -25.56 -6.41 -14.47
N ALA A 22 -25.97 -7.10 -13.42
CA ALA A 22 -25.63 -6.71 -12.06
C ALA A 22 -24.10 -6.51 -12.01
N ALA A 23 -23.66 -5.35 -11.49
CA ALA A 23 -22.26 -5.10 -11.29
C ALA A 23 -21.75 -6.16 -10.29
N THR A 24 -20.96 -7.11 -10.79
CA THR A 24 -20.31 -8.12 -9.96
C THR A 24 -19.02 -7.53 -9.41
N PHE A 25 -18.74 -7.81 -8.14
CA PHE A 25 -17.42 -7.50 -7.56
C PHE A 25 -16.36 -8.28 -8.36
N PRO A 26 -15.18 -7.70 -8.63
CA PRO A 26 -14.14 -8.41 -9.38
C PRO A 26 -13.81 -9.76 -8.73
N GLU A 27 -13.77 -10.82 -9.53
CA GLU A 27 -13.37 -12.16 -9.09
C GLU A 27 -11.84 -12.23 -9.02
N GLY A 28 -11.31 -12.93 -8.01
CA GLY A 28 -9.89 -13.10 -7.82
C GLY A 28 -9.53 -13.61 -6.43
N GLU A 29 -8.26 -13.79 -6.20
CA GLU A 29 -7.70 -14.13 -4.90
C GLU A 29 -7.28 -12.87 -4.15
N TRP A 30 -7.77 -12.70 -2.91
CA TRP A 30 -7.35 -11.64 -2.03
C TRP A 30 -6.08 -12.03 -1.26
N ILE A 31 -5.05 -11.22 -1.39
CA ILE A 31 -3.81 -11.33 -0.62
C ILE A 31 -3.75 -10.18 0.37
N ASP A 32 -3.67 -10.51 1.66
CA ASP A 32 -3.46 -9.52 2.72
C ASP A 32 -1.99 -9.09 2.73
N LEU A 33 -1.75 -7.81 2.56
CA LEU A 33 -0.43 -7.20 2.51
C LEU A 33 -0.09 -6.42 3.80
N THR A 34 -0.78 -6.74 4.92
CA THR A 34 -0.66 -6.03 6.19
C THR A 34 -0.07 -6.94 7.26
N HIS A 35 0.92 -6.45 7.98
CA HIS A 35 1.37 -7.09 9.21
C HIS A 35 0.41 -6.79 10.37
N ASP A 36 0.22 -7.75 11.27
CA ASP A 36 -0.57 -7.54 12.48
C ASP A 36 0.06 -6.48 13.38
N PHE A 37 -0.82 -5.69 14.04
CA PHE A 37 -0.40 -4.75 15.08
C PHE A 37 -0.41 -5.45 16.44
N SER A 38 0.77 -5.56 17.04
CA SER A 38 1.03 -6.17 18.35
C SER A 38 2.17 -5.47 19.07
N GLU A 39 2.56 -5.96 20.22
CA GLU A 39 3.75 -5.47 20.95
C GLU A 39 5.06 -5.72 20.17
N ASP A 40 5.05 -6.72 19.25
CA ASP A 40 6.20 -7.04 18.39
C ASP A 40 6.25 -6.19 17.11
N THR A 41 5.26 -5.32 16.89
CA THR A 41 5.21 -4.45 15.70
C THR A 41 6.45 -3.57 15.63
N ILE A 42 7.13 -3.61 14.48
CA ILE A 42 8.31 -2.80 14.26
C ILE A 42 7.91 -1.36 13.96
N TYR A 43 8.51 -0.45 14.70
CA TYR A 43 8.43 1.00 14.54
C TYR A 43 9.82 1.56 14.25
N TRP A 44 9.86 2.77 13.72
CA TRP A 44 11.13 3.51 13.65
C TRP A 44 11.79 3.57 15.03
N VAL A 45 13.12 3.47 15.09
CA VAL A 45 13.86 3.25 16.35
C VAL A 45 13.65 4.34 17.41
N THR A 46 13.18 5.52 17.01
CA THR A 46 12.88 6.65 17.93
C THR A 46 11.38 6.85 18.17
N ALA A 47 10.52 6.07 17.52
CA ALA A 47 9.08 6.24 17.62
C ALA A 47 8.48 5.48 18.81
N GLU A 48 7.34 5.96 19.31
CA GLU A 48 6.54 5.27 20.32
C GLU A 48 5.94 4.00 19.72
N PRO A 49 6.15 2.81 20.34
CA PRO A 49 5.64 1.55 19.85
C PRO A 49 4.13 1.44 20.01
N PHE A 50 3.53 0.48 19.31
CA PHE A 50 2.15 0.11 19.55
C PHE A 50 1.97 -0.40 20.97
N LYS A 51 0.93 0.08 21.64
CA LYS A 51 0.50 -0.35 22.97
C LYS A 51 -0.98 -0.68 22.94
N ARG A 52 -1.37 -1.78 23.55
CA ARG A 52 -2.75 -2.18 23.72
C ARG A 52 -3.04 -2.39 25.21
N SER A 53 -4.13 -1.84 25.70
CA SER A 53 -4.55 -2.02 27.11
C SER A 53 -6.00 -2.47 27.19
N THR A 54 -6.26 -3.42 28.10
CA THR A 54 -7.59 -3.93 28.35
C THR A 54 -8.43 -2.92 29.13
N VAL A 55 -9.59 -2.55 28.59
CA VAL A 55 -10.62 -1.79 29.31
C VAL A 55 -11.51 -2.75 30.07
N PHE A 56 -11.98 -3.78 29.37
CA PHE A 56 -12.79 -4.86 29.94
C PHE A 56 -12.66 -6.12 29.07
N GLU A 57 -12.69 -7.29 29.73
CA GLU A 57 -12.76 -8.57 29.02
C GLU A 57 -13.41 -9.61 29.94
N GLY A 58 -14.55 -10.19 29.54
CA GLY A 58 -15.23 -11.23 30.29
C GLY A 58 -16.76 -11.16 30.20
N GLN A 59 -17.43 -11.97 31.05
CA GLN A 59 -18.87 -11.94 31.22
C GLN A 59 -19.23 -10.69 32.02
N ASN A 60 -20.15 -9.89 31.48
CA ASN A 60 -20.64 -8.71 32.19
C ASN A 60 -21.85 -9.06 33.12
N PRO A 61 -22.26 -8.15 34.04
CA PRO A 61 -23.40 -8.39 34.92
C PRO A 61 -24.75 -8.62 34.22
N ALA A 62 -24.86 -8.21 32.93
CA ALA A 62 -26.08 -8.44 32.12
C ALA A 62 -26.08 -9.81 31.42
N GLY A 63 -25.08 -10.65 31.64
CA GLY A 63 -25.06 -12.05 31.20
C GLY A 63 -24.52 -12.27 29.77
N PHE A 64 -23.82 -11.30 29.16
CA PHE A 64 -23.16 -11.50 27.88
C PHE A 64 -21.67 -11.21 27.97
N TYR A 65 -20.87 -11.83 27.06
CA TYR A 65 -19.44 -11.57 26.93
C TYR A 65 -19.23 -10.21 26.29
N TYR A 66 -18.30 -9.43 26.85
CA TYR A 66 -17.86 -8.14 26.32
C TYR A 66 -16.35 -8.03 26.40
N SER A 67 -15.73 -7.50 25.34
CA SER A 67 -14.31 -7.14 25.35
C SER A 67 -14.12 -5.75 24.73
N ALA A 68 -13.32 -4.93 25.37
CA ALA A 68 -12.95 -3.61 24.90
C ALA A 68 -11.50 -3.29 25.27
N TYR A 69 -10.81 -2.63 24.36
CA TYR A 69 -9.40 -2.31 24.50
C TYR A 69 -9.14 -0.89 24.00
N ASN A 70 -8.13 -0.25 24.57
CA ASN A 70 -7.51 0.96 24.00
C ASN A 70 -6.23 0.57 23.28
N PHE A 71 -5.83 1.38 22.29
CA PHE A 71 -4.50 1.32 21.70
C PHE A 71 -3.90 2.72 21.52
N SER A 72 -2.57 2.78 21.44
CA SER A 72 -1.80 3.98 21.12
C SER A 72 -0.50 3.58 20.42
N GLY A 73 0.10 4.53 19.72
CA GLY A 73 1.37 4.37 18.99
C GLY A 73 1.63 5.59 18.11
N ALA A 74 2.81 5.66 17.51
CA ALA A 74 3.08 6.66 16.48
C ALA A 74 2.27 6.39 15.21
N GLU A 75 2.05 7.40 14.36
CA GLU A 75 1.37 7.24 13.07
C GLU A 75 2.18 6.36 12.09
N HIS A 76 3.51 6.38 12.24
CA HIS A 76 4.48 5.70 11.37
C HIS A 76 5.05 4.47 12.08
N GLY A 77 4.54 3.30 11.74
CA GLY A 77 4.99 2.01 12.24
C GLY A 77 4.03 0.88 11.89
N GLY A 78 4.51 -0.35 11.92
CA GLY A 78 3.79 -1.46 11.32
C GLY A 78 3.56 -1.20 9.83
N THR A 79 2.63 -1.90 9.21
CA THR A 79 2.19 -1.55 7.86
C THR A 79 1.41 -0.24 7.92
N HIS A 80 1.94 0.82 7.31
CA HIS A 80 1.36 2.16 7.40
C HIS A 80 1.47 2.93 6.08
N LEU A 81 0.77 4.05 6.02
CA LEU A 81 0.86 5.04 4.95
C LEU A 81 1.56 6.28 5.47
N ASP A 82 2.50 6.79 4.69
CA ASP A 82 3.04 8.13 4.82
C ASP A 82 2.29 9.08 3.91
N ALA A 83 1.63 10.08 4.51
CA ALA A 83 0.95 11.12 3.76
C ALA A 83 1.96 12.17 3.24
N PRO A 84 1.69 12.83 2.11
CA PRO A 84 2.60 13.81 1.52
C PRO A 84 3.08 14.91 2.45
N ILE A 85 2.26 15.33 3.42
CA ILE A 85 2.64 16.32 4.44
C ILE A 85 3.83 15.89 5.30
N HIS A 86 4.10 14.57 5.39
CA HIS A 86 5.17 14.02 6.23
C HIS A 86 6.55 14.60 5.89
N PHE A 87 6.87 14.75 4.59
CA PHE A 87 8.13 15.34 4.11
C PHE A 87 7.96 16.55 3.19
N ALA A 88 6.72 17.04 3.01
CA ALA A 88 6.46 18.19 2.15
C ALA A 88 5.40 19.12 2.75
N GLU A 89 5.83 20.26 3.30
CA GLU A 89 4.97 21.27 3.91
C GLU A 89 3.83 21.69 2.96
N GLY A 90 2.62 21.80 3.51
CA GLY A 90 1.44 22.23 2.77
C GLY A 90 0.88 21.21 1.79
N ARG A 91 1.40 19.97 1.76
CA ARG A 91 0.86 18.88 0.97
C ARG A 91 -0.26 18.14 1.70
N LYS A 92 -0.87 17.16 1.02
CA LYS A 92 -2.03 16.42 1.55
C LYS A 92 -1.70 15.69 2.85
N THR A 93 -2.59 15.82 3.84
CA THR A 93 -2.63 15.01 5.05
C THR A 93 -3.35 13.68 4.79
N ALA A 94 -3.25 12.71 5.70
CA ALA A 94 -3.83 11.37 5.54
C ALA A 94 -5.34 11.39 5.23
N ASP A 95 -6.09 12.29 5.86
CA ASP A 95 -7.54 12.46 5.62
C ASP A 95 -7.89 13.12 4.28
N GLN A 96 -6.93 13.78 3.62
CA GLN A 96 -7.10 14.48 2.35
C GLN A 96 -6.75 13.63 1.11
N ILE A 97 -6.13 12.46 1.31
CA ILE A 97 -5.83 11.55 0.20
C ILE A 97 -7.14 10.92 -0.30
N SER A 98 -7.41 11.01 -1.60
CA SER A 98 -8.65 10.49 -2.18
C SER A 98 -8.61 8.97 -2.32
N LEU A 99 -9.78 8.32 -2.26
CA LEU A 99 -9.89 6.88 -2.52
C LEU A 99 -9.37 6.48 -3.90
N ASP A 100 -9.56 7.35 -4.91
CA ASP A 100 -9.01 7.12 -6.25
C ASP A 100 -7.48 7.00 -6.24
N GLN A 101 -6.79 7.69 -5.33
CA GLN A 101 -5.34 7.61 -5.16
C GLN A 101 -4.92 6.34 -4.40
N LEU A 102 -5.79 5.81 -3.54
CA LEU A 102 -5.52 4.66 -2.67
C LEU A 102 -5.96 3.31 -3.26
N ILE A 103 -6.69 3.34 -4.39
CA ILE A 103 -7.21 2.14 -5.04
C ILE A 103 -6.83 2.18 -6.52
N GLY A 104 -6.25 1.10 -7.04
CA GLY A 104 -5.85 1.06 -8.43
C GLY A 104 -5.08 -0.19 -8.85
N SER A 105 -4.76 -0.26 -10.13
CA SER A 105 -3.91 -1.32 -10.66
C SER A 105 -2.52 -1.27 -10.02
N GLY A 106 -2.03 -2.44 -9.60
CA GLY A 106 -0.71 -2.60 -9.01
C GLY A 106 0.31 -3.19 -9.96
N VAL A 107 1.57 -2.80 -9.78
CA VAL A 107 2.74 -3.48 -10.33
C VAL A 107 3.73 -3.75 -9.20
N LYS A 108 4.44 -4.90 -9.28
CA LYS A 108 5.45 -5.29 -8.30
C LYS A 108 6.81 -5.42 -8.96
N ILE A 109 7.77 -4.66 -8.49
CA ILE A 109 9.17 -4.70 -8.93
C ILE A 109 9.96 -5.47 -7.87
N ASP A 110 10.45 -6.64 -8.26
CA ASP A 110 11.23 -7.53 -7.39
C ASP A 110 12.73 -7.27 -7.56
N VAL A 111 13.36 -6.78 -6.49
CA VAL A 111 14.79 -6.57 -6.36
C VAL A 111 15.41 -7.43 -5.26
N SER A 112 14.69 -8.44 -4.76
CA SER A 112 15.07 -9.27 -3.62
C SER A 112 16.44 -9.93 -3.78
N THR A 113 16.81 -10.34 -4.99
CA THR A 113 18.13 -10.91 -5.28
C THR A 113 19.25 -9.88 -5.07
N LYS A 114 19.06 -8.65 -5.54
CA LYS A 114 20.04 -7.55 -5.38
C LYS A 114 20.12 -7.12 -3.91
N ALA A 115 18.98 -6.97 -3.24
CA ALA A 115 18.89 -6.64 -1.83
C ALA A 115 19.48 -7.74 -0.91
N SER A 116 19.41 -9.00 -1.30
CA SER A 116 20.06 -10.10 -0.58
C SER A 116 21.59 -10.06 -0.70
N ALA A 117 22.12 -9.58 -1.82
CA ALA A 117 23.56 -9.42 -2.04
C ALA A 117 24.12 -8.14 -1.37
N ASP A 118 23.33 -7.09 -1.32
CA ASP A 118 23.67 -5.81 -0.68
C ASP A 118 22.49 -5.34 0.18
N ARG A 119 22.64 -5.42 1.49
CA ARG A 119 21.62 -5.04 2.46
C ARG A 119 21.20 -3.57 2.35
N ASP A 120 22.09 -2.69 1.90
CA ASP A 120 21.85 -1.27 1.72
C ASP A 120 21.55 -0.91 0.24
N HIS A 121 21.10 -1.88 -0.55
CA HIS A 121 20.77 -1.72 -1.97
C HIS A 121 19.86 -0.51 -2.20
N LEU A 122 20.23 0.33 -3.16
CA LEU A 122 19.42 1.43 -3.65
C LEU A 122 18.76 1.01 -4.97
N ILE A 123 17.43 0.87 -4.94
CA ILE A 123 16.62 0.55 -6.12
C ILE A 123 16.75 1.68 -7.13
N SER A 124 17.40 1.39 -8.25
CA SER A 124 17.81 2.37 -9.26
C SER A 124 16.78 2.50 -10.39
N VAL A 125 16.96 3.52 -11.23
CA VAL A 125 16.22 3.64 -12.50
C VAL A 125 16.43 2.42 -13.38
N ASP A 126 17.66 1.87 -13.41
CA ASP A 126 17.97 0.70 -14.21
C ASP A 126 17.19 -0.55 -13.73
N ASP A 127 16.96 -0.71 -12.43
CA ASP A 127 16.11 -1.79 -11.89
C ASP A 127 14.68 -1.68 -12.43
N ILE A 128 14.12 -0.48 -12.46
CA ILE A 128 12.78 -0.21 -12.98
C ILE A 128 12.73 -0.46 -14.49
N VAL A 129 13.68 0.06 -15.24
CA VAL A 129 13.75 -0.11 -16.70
C VAL A 129 13.98 -1.57 -17.08
N GLU A 130 14.78 -2.33 -16.33
CA GLU A 130 14.95 -3.77 -16.52
C GLU A 130 13.63 -4.52 -16.33
N TRP A 131 12.87 -4.17 -15.29
CA TRP A 131 11.53 -4.71 -15.06
C TRP A 131 10.59 -4.38 -16.23
N GLU A 132 10.59 -3.12 -16.72
CA GLU A 132 9.75 -2.70 -17.84
C GLU A 132 10.07 -3.44 -19.16
N ARG A 133 11.34 -3.71 -19.41
CA ARG A 133 11.74 -4.51 -20.58
C ARG A 133 11.15 -5.92 -20.56
N ARG A 134 10.94 -6.48 -19.37
CA ARG A 134 10.43 -7.83 -19.20
C ARG A 134 8.90 -7.88 -19.14
N TYR A 135 8.27 -6.91 -18.52
CA TYR A 135 6.84 -6.94 -18.22
C TYR A 135 6.02 -5.85 -18.92
N GLY A 136 6.67 -4.98 -19.66
CA GLY A 136 6.04 -3.82 -20.30
C GLY A 136 6.05 -2.59 -19.38
N GLU A 137 5.83 -1.44 -19.97
CA GLU A 137 5.85 -0.14 -19.30
C GLU A 137 4.88 -0.08 -18.10
N ILE A 138 5.30 0.57 -17.02
CA ILE A 138 4.46 0.83 -15.84
C ILE A 138 3.33 1.78 -16.29
N PRO A 139 2.05 1.40 -16.11
CA PRO A 139 0.95 2.27 -16.49
C PRO A 139 0.94 3.57 -15.67
N VAL A 140 0.66 4.68 -16.31
CA VAL A 140 0.43 5.97 -15.62
C VAL A 140 -0.68 5.78 -14.57
N GLY A 141 -0.44 6.25 -13.35
CA GLY A 141 -1.39 6.11 -12.26
C GLY A 141 -1.46 4.70 -11.64
N ALA A 142 -0.50 3.82 -11.91
CA ALA A 142 -0.37 2.56 -11.18
C ALA A 142 0.11 2.80 -9.74
N ILE A 143 -0.18 1.86 -8.85
CA ILE A 143 0.46 1.73 -7.54
C ILE A 143 1.68 0.85 -7.73
N VAL A 144 2.87 1.37 -7.42
CA VAL A 144 4.15 0.68 -7.62
C VAL A 144 4.65 0.11 -6.30
N LEU A 145 4.78 -1.21 -6.22
CA LEU A 145 5.26 -1.91 -5.02
C LEU A 145 6.67 -2.48 -5.28
N PHE A 146 7.59 -2.23 -4.36
CA PHE A 146 8.95 -2.76 -4.40
C PHE A 146 9.12 -3.90 -3.41
N GLU A 147 9.46 -5.09 -3.93
CA GLU A 147 9.80 -6.26 -3.14
C GLU A 147 11.33 -6.33 -2.97
N THR A 148 11.80 -6.11 -1.74
CA THR A 148 13.22 -6.28 -1.39
C THR A 148 13.49 -7.65 -0.76
N GLY A 149 12.43 -8.37 -0.37
CA GLY A 149 12.50 -9.63 0.35
C GLY A 149 12.81 -9.47 1.84
N PHE A 150 12.80 -8.24 2.36
CA PHE A 150 13.00 -7.96 3.79
C PHE A 150 11.81 -8.33 4.64
N GLY A 151 10.61 -8.36 4.09
CA GLY A 151 9.40 -8.81 4.77
C GLY A 151 9.54 -10.18 5.47
N LYS A 152 10.41 -11.08 4.96
CA LYS A 152 10.73 -12.37 5.58
C LYS A 152 11.38 -12.27 6.96
N HIS A 153 11.93 -11.11 7.32
CA HIS A 153 12.60 -10.88 8.61
C HIS A 153 11.63 -10.33 9.68
N TRP A 154 10.40 -9.97 9.28
CA TRP A 154 9.39 -9.51 10.22
C TRP A 154 8.96 -10.64 11.17
N PRO A 155 8.81 -10.41 12.49
CA PRO A 155 8.98 -9.15 13.23
C PRO A 155 10.35 -9.02 13.96
N ASP A 156 11.42 -9.67 13.48
CA ASP A 156 12.76 -9.55 14.08
C ASP A 156 13.39 -8.19 13.72
N ALA A 157 13.31 -7.23 14.63
CA ALA A 157 13.83 -5.87 14.41
C ALA A 157 15.33 -5.86 14.03
N LYS A 158 16.15 -6.74 14.61
CA LYS A 158 17.58 -6.80 14.33
C LYS A 158 17.85 -7.26 12.90
N LEU A 159 17.13 -8.27 12.44
CA LEU A 159 17.24 -8.76 11.07
C LEU A 159 16.60 -7.79 10.08
N TYR A 160 15.49 -7.15 10.45
CA TYR A 160 14.72 -6.27 9.59
C TYR A 160 15.35 -4.88 9.46
N LEU A 161 15.64 -4.20 10.58
CA LEU A 161 16.18 -2.84 10.61
C LEU A 161 17.71 -2.77 10.56
N GLY A 162 18.41 -3.87 10.86
CA GLY A 162 19.86 -3.88 11.08
C GLY A 162 20.24 -3.72 12.55
N THR A 163 19.33 -3.29 13.40
CA THR A 163 19.53 -3.11 14.84
C THR A 163 18.28 -3.47 15.63
N GLY A 164 18.46 -4.05 16.81
CA GLY A 164 17.40 -4.22 17.80
C GLY A 164 17.40 -3.11 18.87
N GLN A 165 18.32 -2.15 18.75
CA GLN A 165 18.40 -1.00 19.68
C GLN A 165 17.32 0.02 19.37
N LYS A 166 16.91 0.77 20.40
CA LYS A 166 15.95 1.88 20.31
C LYS A 166 16.62 3.18 20.76
N GLY A 167 16.05 4.29 20.34
CA GLY A 167 16.50 5.63 20.66
C GLY A 167 17.38 6.26 19.58
N PRO A 168 17.78 7.54 19.77
CA PRO A 168 18.52 8.31 18.76
C PRO A 168 19.83 7.67 18.30
N ASP A 169 20.54 7.01 19.22
CA ASP A 169 21.82 6.37 18.92
C ASP A 169 21.70 5.15 17.99
N ALA A 170 20.52 4.55 17.90
CA ALA A 170 20.26 3.41 17.03
C ALA A 170 20.06 3.81 15.56
N VAL A 171 19.79 5.08 15.26
CA VAL A 171 19.54 5.55 13.89
C VAL A 171 20.75 5.29 12.99
N LYS A 172 21.97 5.46 13.47
CA LYS A 172 23.21 5.19 12.71
C LYS A 172 23.42 3.72 12.34
N ASP A 173 22.73 2.81 13.04
CA ASP A 173 22.86 1.36 12.85
C ASP A 173 21.78 0.80 11.92
N LEU A 174 20.86 1.65 11.44
CA LEU A 174 19.84 1.25 10.48
C LEU A 174 20.48 0.86 9.15
N SER A 175 20.07 -0.30 8.63
CA SER A 175 20.59 -0.86 7.39
C SER A 175 19.53 -1.75 6.77
N PHE A 176 18.92 -1.28 5.68
CA PHE A 176 17.93 -1.97 4.86
C PHE A 176 17.81 -1.27 3.51
N PRO A 177 17.34 -1.96 2.45
CA PRO A 177 17.20 -1.39 1.11
C PRO A 177 16.16 -0.26 1.04
N GLY A 178 16.28 0.58 0.04
CA GLY A 178 15.28 1.62 -0.26
C GLY A 178 15.39 2.15 -1.68
N LEU A 179 14.51 3.06 -2.04
CA LEU A 179 14.44 3.67 -3.35
C LEU A 179 15.54 4.73 -3.51
N HIS A 180 16.25 4.68 -4.65
CA HIS A 180 17.22 5.74 -4.98
C HIS A 180 16.47 7.05 -5.25
N PRO A 181 16.96 8.22 -4.78
CA PRO A 181 16.36 9.51 -5.06
C PRO A 181 16.06 9.77 -6.54
N ASP A 182 16.99 9.42 -7.43
CA ASP A 182 16.80 9.58 -8.87
C ASP A 182 15.70 8.66 -9.42
N ALA A 183 15.54 7.46 -8.85
CA ALA A 183 14.48 6.55 -9.23
C ALA A 183 13.11 7.08 -8.78
N ALA A 184 13.03 7.66 -7.59
CA ALA A 184 11.82 8.35 -7.12
C ALA A 184 11.45 9.52 -8.03
N ALA A 185 12.42 10.39 -8.36
CA ALA A 185 12.21 11.51 -9.28
C ALA A 185 11.82 11.06 -10.69
N TRP A 186 12.43 9.97 -11.18
CA TRP A 186 12.11 9.38 -12.47
C TRP A 186 10.67 8.84 -12.50
N LEU A 187 10.24 8.10 -11.47
CA LEU A 187 8.86 7.60 -11.36
C LEU A 187 7.84 8.74 -11.38
N VAL A 188 8.10 9.80 -10.61
CA VAL A 188 7.24 11.00 -10.60
C VAL A 188 7.08 11.55 -12.01
N ARG A 189 8.19 11.76 -12.72
CA ARG A 189 8.20 12.42 -14.02
C ARG A 189 7.67 11.54 -15.15
N GLU A 190 8.08 10.28 -15.18
CA GLU A 190 7.83 9.39 -16.33
C GLU A 190 6.60 8.50 -16.16
N ARG A 191 6.16 8.22 -14.93
CA ARG A 191 5.08 7.24 -14.66
C ARG A 191 3.93 7.80 -13.84
N SER A 192 4.15 8.90 -13.10
CA SER A 192 3.13 9.56 -12.27
C SER A 192 2.31 8.55 -11.45
N PRO A 193 2.93 7.73 -10.59
CA PRO A 193 2.24 6.71 -9.82
C PRO A 193 1.23 7.35 -8.85
N LYS A 194 0.14 6.64 -8.52
CA LYS A 194 -0.81 7.06 -7.48
C LYS A 194 -0.19 6.98 -6.08
N ALA A 195 0.60 5.95 -5.84
CA ALA A 195 1.32 5.68 -4.63
C ALA A 195 2.51 4.76 -4.91
N VAL A 196 3.46 4.72 -3.99
CA VAL A 196 4.60 3.80 -4.01
C VAL A 196 4.60 3.01 -2.71
N GLY A 197 4.97 1.72 -2.72
CA GLY A 197 5.07 0.91 -1.52
C GLY A 197 6.33 0.05 -1.51
N ILE A 198 6.76 -0.36 -0.30
CA ILE A 198 7.96 -1.17 -0.08
C ILE A 198 7.79 -2.08 1.14
N ASP A 199 8.48 -3.22 1.15
CA ASP A 199 8.53 -4.17 2.27
C ASP A 199 9.65 -3.88 3.30
N THR A 200 10.10 -2.62 3.40
CA THR A 200 11.05 -2.14 4.42
C THR A 200 10.43 -1.05 5.29
N ALA A 201 11.14 -0.66 6.35
CA ALA A 201 10.67 0.32 7.33
C ALA A 201 10.72 1.77 6.85
N SER A 202 11.24 2.00 5.66
CA SER A 202 11.25 3.31 4.99
C SER A 202 11.40 3.13 3.49
N ILE A 203 10.76 4.04 2.71
CA ILE A 203 10.97 4.11 1.26
C ILE A 203 12.39 4.56 0.93
N ASP A 204 13.05 5.36 1.78
CA ASP A 204 14.48 5.59 1.73
C ASP A 204 15.23 4.42 2.37
N ARG A 205 16.46 4.14 1.95
CA ARG A 205 17.29 3.12 2.60
C ARG A 205 17.60 3.46 4.06
N GLY A 206 17.88 2.47 4.90
CA GLY A 206 18.12 2.65 6.32
C GLY A 206 19.21 3.66 6.68
N ARG A 207 20.23 3.81 5.84
CA ARG A 207 21.35 4.76 6.01
C ARG A 207 21.07 6.15 5.46
N SER A 208 19.85 6.44 4.98
CA SER A 208 19.50 7.78 4.50
C SER A 208 19.52 8.78 5.65
N THR A 209 20.08 9.96 5.39
CA THR A 209 20.12 11.10 6.34
C THR A 209 19.38 12.32 5.81
N ASP A 210 18.96 12.29 4.55
CA ASP A 210 18.32 13.41 3.84
C ASP A 210 16.96 13.06 3.23
N PHE A 211 16.55 11.78 3.28
CA PHE A 211 15.23 11.28 2.90
C PHE A 211 14.73 11.75 1.54
N GLN A 212 15.62 11.82 0.54
CA GLN A 212 15.32 12.42 -0.76
C GLN A 212 14.32 11.62 -1.60
N ALA A 213 14.17 10.31 -1.40
CA ALA A 213 13.10 9.56 -2.06
C ALA A 213 11.73 10.00 -1.56
N HIS A 214 11.56 10.17 -0.23
CA HIS A 214 10.35 10.76 0.35
C HIS A 214 10.09 12.15 -0.20
N VAL A 215 11.08 13.05 -0.13
CA VAL A 215 10.93 14.43 -0.59
C VAL A 215 10.47 14.50 -2.04
N ASN A 216 11.06 13.69 -2.95
CA ASN A 216 10.70 13.66 -4.36
C ASN A 216 9.26 13.18 -4.58
N LEU A 217 8.80 12.15 -3.87
CA LEU A 217 7.44 11.63 -3.98
C LEU A 217 6.42 12.61 -3.37
N MET A 218 6.66 13.03 -2.13
CA MET A 218 5.68 13.76 -1.33
C MET A 218 5.48 15.20 -1.80
N THR A 219 6.51 15.85 -2.32
CA THR A 219 6.39 17.15 -3.00
C THR A 219 5.40 17.10 -4.18
N ASN A 220 5.21 15.93 -4.77
CA ASN A 220 4.27 15.68 -5.87
C ASN A 220 2.95 15.03 -5.41
N ASN A 221 2.65 15.07 -4.10
CA ASN A 221 1.47 14.45 -3.48
C ASN A 221 1.34 12.94 -3.74
N ILE A 222 2.45 12.22 -3.84
CA ILE A 222 2.50 10.76 -3.97
C ILE A 222 2.78 10.18 -2.59
N PRO A 223 1.83 9.48 -1.94
CA PRO A 223 2.02 8.84 -0.65
C PRO A 223 2.89 7.59 -0.78
N ALA A 224 3.53 7.18 0.31
CA ALA A 224 4.26 5.93 0.41
C ALA A 224 3.55 4.93 1.34
N PHE A 225 3.68 3.62 1.04
CA PHE A 225 3.28 2.52 1.92
C PHE A 225 4.55 1.82 2.40
N GLU A 226 4.71 1.67 3.70
CA GLU A 226 5.89 1.07 4.28
C GLU A 226 5.55 -0.18 5.09
N ASN A 227 6.53 -1.05 5.28
CA ASN A 227 6.34 -2.35 5.93
C ASN A 227 5.21 -3.17 5.25
N VAL A 228 5.17 -3.18 3.91
CA VAL A 228 4.17 -3.94 3.17
C VAL A 228 4.49 -5.44 3.27
N ALA A 229 3.52 -6.24 3.72
CA ALA A 229 3.69 -7.67 3.90
C ALA A 229 3.43 -8.47 2.62
N ASN A 230 3.91 -9.71 2.56
CA ASN A 230 3.51 -10.73 1.57
C ASN A 230 3.68 -10.32 0.09
N LEU A 231 4.60 -9.42 -0.24
CA LEU A 231 4.85 -9.01 -1.63
C LEU A 231 5.33 -10.19 -2.49
N ASP A 232 6.01 -11.17 -1.90
CA ASP A 232 6.45 -12.41 -2.54
C ASP A 232 5.30 -13.22 -3.15
N LYS A 233 4.07 -13.05 -2.65
CA LYS A 233 2.87 -13.74 -3.15
C LYS A 233 2.26 -13.06 -4.38
N LEU A 234 2.69 -11.84 -4.72
CA LEU A 234 2.13 -11.11 -5.85
C LEU A 234 2.84 -11.44 -7.16
N PRO A 235 2.10 -11.54 -8.28
CA PRO A 235 2.70 -11.52 -9.61
C PRO A 235 3.30 -10.13 -9.90
N ALA A 236 4.14 -10.03 -10.93
CA ALA A 236 4.71 -8.74 -11.35
C ALA A 236 3.63 -7.73 -11.80
N ARG A 237 2.50 -8.21 -12.35
CA ARG A 237 1.36 -7.43 -12.85
C ARG A 237 0.06 -8.24 -12.72
N GLY A 238 -1.08 -7.60 -12.99
CA GLY A 238 -2.38 -8.29 -13.05
C GLY A 238 -3.09 -8.36 -11.71
N PHE A 239 -2.85 -7.40 -10.84
CA PHE A 239 -3.55 -7.26 -9.57
C PHE A 239 -4.00 -5.82 -9.33
N HIS A 240 -4.96 -5.66 -8.44
CA HIS A 240 -5.42 -4.36 -7.95
C HIS A 240 -5.09 -4.22 -6.48
N VAL A 241 -4.66 -3.05 -6.08
CA VAL A 241 -4.35 -2.70 -4.68
C VAL A 241 -5.50 -1.89 -4.09
N VAL A 242 -5.85 -2.21 -2.85
CA VAL A 242 -6.75 -1.44 -1.99
C VAL A 242 -5.97 -1.12 -0.72
N ALA A 243 -5.63 0.16 -0.51
CA ALA A 243 -4.78 0.64 0.58
C ALA A 243 -5.54 1.71 1.38
N LEU A 244 -6.15 1.31 2.51
CA LEU A 244 -7.04 2.17 3.29
C LEU A 244 -6.42 2.49 4.65
N PRO A 245 -5.75 3.65 4.81
CA PRO A 245 -5.19 4.05 6.09
C PRO A 245 -6.29 4.50 7.07
N MET A 246 -5.96 4.52 8.36
CA MET A 246 -6.73 5.23 9.33
C MET A 246 -6.85 6.70 8.89
N LYS A 247 -8.09 7.20 8.75
CA LYS A 247 -8.35 8.56 8.26
C LYS A 247 -8.16 9.60 9.37
N ILE A 248 -6.92 9.79 9.80
CA ILE A 248 -6.55 10.74 10.86
C ILE A 248 -6.59 12.16 10.27
N LYS A 249 -7.44 13.01 10.85
CA LYS A 249 -7.55 14.42 10.40
C LYS A 249 -6.28 15.17 10.71
N GLY A 250 -5.64 15.69 9.66
CA GLY A 250 -4.37 16.39 9.77
C GLY A 250 -3.16 15.48 9.99
N GLY A 251 -3.35 14.13 9.95
CA GLY A 251 -2.28 13.17 10.19
C GLY A 251 -1.19 13.19 9.12
N SER A 252 0.06 13.00 9.55
CA SER A 252 1.21 12.85 8.65
C SER A 252 1.27 11.44 8.03
N GLY A 253 0.54 10.49 8.60
CA GLY A 253 0.43 9.11 8.16
C GLY A 253 -0.66 8.37 8.92
N GLY A 254 -0.60 7.06 8.92
CA GLY A 254 -1.48 6.23 9.74
C GLY A 254 -1.39 4.75 9.46
N PRO A 255 -1.75 3.92 10.46
CA PRO A 255 -1.90 2.48 10.27
C PRO A 255 -2.73 2.17 9.04
N LEU A 256 -2.28 1.21 8.23
CA LEU A 256 -2.85 0.89 6.93
C LEU A 256 -3.34 -0.56 6.90
N ARG A 257 -4.58 -0.79 6.46
CA ARG A 257 -4.96 -2.08 5.93
C ARG A 257 -4.83 -2.06 4.41
N ILE A 258 -3.86 -2.80 3.90
CA ILE A 258 -3.60 -2.93 2.48
C ILE A 258 -3.80 -4.37 2.03
N ALA A 259 -4.45 -4.55 0.89
CA ALA A 259 -4.68 -5.85 0.27
C ALA A 259 -4.52 -5.75 -1.24
N ALA A 260 -4.25 -6.87 -1.88
CA ALA A 260 -4.27 -7.00 -3.32
C ALA A 260 -5.30 -8.03 -3.76
N LEU A 261 -6.03 -7.71 -4.82
CA LEU A 261 -6.88 -8.64 -5.55
C LEU A 261 -6.14 -9.10 -6.80
N VAL A 262 -5.72 -10.34 -6.83
CA VAL A 262 -5.08 -10.98 -7.99
C VAL A 262 -6.17 -11.61 -8.86
N SER A 263 -6.29 -11.16 -10.11
CA SER A 263 -7.30 -11.69 -11.04
C SER A 263 -7.02 -13.17 -11.36
N THR A 264 -7.97 -14.03 -11.09
CA THR A 264 -7.99 -15.38 -11.68
C THR A 264 -8.45 -15.26 -13.12
N LYS A 265 -7.57 -15.64 -14.05
CA LYS A 265 -7.91 -15.67 -15.48
C LYS A 265 -8.88 -16.81 -15.79
#